data_01b74fb4f944b4eb8cfdfc12169b01ea
#
_entry.id   01b74fb4f944b4eb8cfdfc12169b01ea
#
_cell.length_a   1.000
_cell.length_b   1.000
_cell.length_c   1.000
_cell.angle_alpha   90.00
_cell.angle_beta   90.00
_cell.angle_gamma   90.00
#
_symmetry.space_group_name_H-M   'P 1'
#
loop_
_entity.id
_entity.type
_entity.pdbx_description
1 polymer ?
#
loop_
_entity_poly.entity_id
_entity_poly.type
_entity_poly.pdbx_seq_one_letter_code
_entity_poly.pdbx_strand_id
1 'polypeptide(L)'
;GKVIPKFGDKNWWPGIVVTSFLFTGAWGYLVYTGDISSIWPLFGISNQLLASVTLLIGTTMLLRMNKTKYAWITAAPGIFMTFITFWAGIWLIMYQYIPTQKYLLASLSVLVMVMMGFVIIGTLRRWSVLLKETKIVRDPYGDEVKEIVQE
;
A
#
# COMPACT_ATOMS: atom_id res chain seq x y z
N GLY A 1 -2.65 18.52 11.87
CA GLY A 1 -2.14 19.88 11.67
C GLY A 1 -1.83 20.09 10.18
N LYS A 2 -2.46 21.06 9.55
CA LYS A 2 -2.18 21.44 8.15
C LYS A 2 -0.83 22.17 8.15
N VAL A 3 0.22 21.51 7.65
CA VAL A 3 1.58 22.04 7.65
C VAL A 3 1.68 23.31 6.76
N ILE A 4 0.85 23.44 5.72
CA ILE A 4 0.73 24.64 4.90
C ILE A 4 -0.72 24.75 4.37
N PRO A 5 -1.55 25.69 4.89
CA PRO A 5 -2.96 25.76 4.51
C PRO A 5 -3.20 26.12 3.04
N LYS A 6 -2.28 26.86 2.40
CA LYS A 6 -2.39 27.27 1.00
C LYS A 6 -2.18 26.15 -0.02
N PHE A 7 -1.46 25.09 0.31
CA PHE A 7 -1.27 23.92 -0.58
C PHE A 7 -2.52 23.00 -0.67
N GLY A 8 -3.50 23.19 0.20
CA GLY A 8 -4.77 22.47 0.14
C GLY A 8 -5.86 23.18 -0.66
N ASP A 9 -5.60 24.37 -1.14
CA ASP A 9 -6.57 25.14 -1.91
C ASP A 9 -6.47 24.78 -3.40
N LYS A 10 -7.54 24.15 -3.91
CA LYS A 10 -7.63 23.68 -5.32
C LYS A 10 -7.57 24.81 -6.36
N ASN A 11 -7.79 26.05 -5.94
CA ASN A 11 -7.77 27.23 -6.80
C ASN A 11 -6.44 27.99 -6.76
N TRP A 12 -5.46 27.54 -5.97
CA TRP A 12 -4.17 28.19 -5.89
C TRP A 12 -3.27 27.80 -7.07
N TRP A 13 -3.44 28.50 -8.18
CA TRP A 13 -2.74 28.23 -9.44
C TRP A 13 -1.21 28.10 -9.32
N PRO A 14 -0.49 28.95 -8.54
CA PRO A 14 0.97 28.77 -8.40
C PRO A 14 1.37 27.44 -7.76
N GLY A 15 0.59 26.93 -6.81
CA GLY A 15 0.85 25.64 -6.20
C GLY A 15 0.67 24.47 -7.18
N ILE A 16 -0.34 24.55 -8.04
CA ILE A 16 -0.59 23.55 -9.09
C ILE A 16 0.57 23.53 -10.08
N VAL A 17 1.02 24.69 -10.54
CA VAL A 17 2.13 24.79 -11.50
C VAL A 17 3.43 24.28 -10.90
N VAL A 18 3.77 24.66 -9.67
CA VAL A 18 5.00 24.22 -8.99
C VAL A 18 4.98 22.71 -8.76
N THR A 19 3.88 22.15 -8.26
CA THR A 19 3.77 20.69 -8.05
C THR A 19 3.82 19.93 -9.37
N SER A 20 3.14 20.39 -10.41
CA SER A 20 3.19 19.78 -11.74
C SER A 20 4.59 19.82 -12.33
N PHE A 21 5.28 20.96 -12.22
CA PHE A 21 6.65 21.10 -12.71
C PHE A 21 7.62 20.21 -11.95
N LEU A 22 7.50 20.12 -10.62
CA LEU A 22 8.31 19.21 -9.79
C LEU A 22 8.07 17.75 -10.17
N PHE A 23 6.82 17.34 -10.33
CA PHE A 23 6.48 15.97 -10.74
C PHE A 23 6.99 15.64 -12.13
N THR A 24 6.70 16.50 -13.10
CA THR A 24 7.13 16.30 -14.50
C THR A 24 8.65 16.38 -14.63
N GLY A 25 9.29 17.31 -13.90
CA GLY A 25 10.75 17.46 -13.89
C GLY A 25 11.44 16.26 -13.22
N ALA A 26 10.91 15.76 -12.10
CA ALA A 26 11.43 14.56 -11.45
C ALA A 26 11.32 13.32 -12.37
N TRP A 27 10.18 13.16 -13.05
CA TRP A 27 9.99 12.11 -14.05
C TRP A 27 10.92 12.28 -15.26
N GLY A 28 11.01 13.49 -15.82
CA GLY A 28 11.91 13.79 -16.93
C GLY A 28 13.36 13.51 -16.59
N TYR A 29 13.79 13.87 -15.38
CA TYR A 29 15.13 13.58 -14.88
C TYR A 29 15.38 12.07 -14.73
N LEU A 30 14.43 11.32 -14.18
CA LEU A 30 14.51 9.86 -14.08
C LEU A 30 14.61 9.18 -15.44
N VAL A 31 13.83 9.64 -16.43
CA VAL A 31 13.87 9.09 -17.80
C VAL A 31 15.17 9.47 -18.51
N TYR A 32 15.67 10.68 -18.29
CA TYR A 32 16.90 11.16 -18.93
C TYR A 32 18.16 10.49 -18.36
N THR A 33 18.23 10.30 -17.04
CA THR A 33 19.40 9.74 -16.37
C THR A 33 19.33 8.23 -16.17
N GLY A 34 18.11 7.67 -16.19
CA GLY A 34 17.87 6.24 -15.97
C GLY A 34 17.76 5.47 -17.26
N ASP A 35 18.44 4.34 -17.33
CA ASP A 35 18.17 3.35 -18.35
C ASP A 35 16.74 2.81 -18.16
N ILE A 36 15.95 2.80 -19.23
CA ILE A 36 14.55 2.33 -19.22
C ILE A 36 14.46 0.92 -18.63
N SER A 37 15.43 0.06 -18.92
CA SER A 37 15.52 -1.29 -18.37
C SER A 37 15.59 -1.34 -16.84
N SER A 38 16.08 -0.28 -16.20
CA SER A 38 16.21 -0.17 -14.75
C SER A 38 14.99 0.44 -14.09
N ILE A 39 14.26 1.30 -14.81
CA ILE A 39 13.03 1.93 -14.33
C ILE A 39 11.85 0.96 -14.41
N TRP A 40 11.82 0.11 -15.43
CA TRP A 40 10.74 -0.85 -15.68
C TRP A 40 10.45 -1.79 -14.50
N PRO A 41 11.45 -2.40 -13.84
CA PRO A 41 11.22 -3.22 -12.65
C PRO A 41 10.62 -2.44 -11.47
N LEU A 42 10.97 -1.16 -11.30
CA LEU A 42 10.39 -0.30 -10.26
C LEU A 42 8.89 -0.09 -10.49
N PHE A 43 8.47 0.11 -11.74
CA PHE A 43 7.05 0.15 -12.11
C PHE A 43 6.34 -1.15 -11.81
N GLY A 44 6.97 -2.28 -12.12
CA GLY A 44 6.43 -3.61 -11.84
C GLY A 44 6.16 -3.78 -10.33
N ILE A 45 7.12 -3.45 -9.48
CA ILE A 45 6.97 -3.50 -8.02
C ILE A 45 5.84 -2.56 -7.56
N SER A 46 5.82 -1.32 -8.02
CA SER A 46 4.80 -0.34 -7.63
C SER A 46 3.40 -0.80 -8.01
N ASN A 47 3.22 -1.37 -9.19
CA ASN A 47 1.94 -1.91 -9.65
C ASN A 47 1.48 -3.13 -8.84
N GLN A 48 2.41 -4.05 -8.52
CA GLN A 48 2.13 -5.20 -7.66
C GLN A 48 1.78 -4.77 -6.23
N LEU A 49 2.43 -3.73 -5.69
CA LEU A 49 2.09 -3.16 -4.40
C LEU A 49 0.68 -2.59 -4.39
N LEU A 50 0.28 -1.87 -5.43
CA LEU A 50 -1.07 -1.33 -5.58
C LEU A 50 -2.11 -2.45 -5.59
N ALA A 51 -1.87 -3.53 -6.35
CA ALA A 51 -2.73 -4.71 -6.37
C ALA A 51 -2.83 -5.38 -4.98
N SER A 52 -1.71 -5.53 -4.29
CA SER A 52 -1.67 -6.09 -2.93
C SER A 52 -2.48 -5.25 -1.95
N VAL A 53 -2.30 -3.93 -1.95
CA VAL A 53 -3.06 -3.00 -1.10
C VAL A 53 -4.56 -3.10 -1.38
N THR A 54 -4.96 -3.16 -2.65
CA THR A 54 -6.36 -3.29 -3.06
C THR A 54 -6.98 -4.59 -2.53
N LEU A 55 -6.27 -5.71 -2.61
CA LEU A 55 -6.70 -7.00 -2.07
C LEU A 55 -6.83 -6.97 -0.54
N LEU A 56 -5.88 -6.34 0.16
CA LEU A 56 -5.92 -6.16 1.61
C LEU A 56 -7.10 -5.29 2.05
N ILE A 57 -7.41 -4.22 1.31
CA ILE A 57 -8.59 -3.37 1.55
C ILE A 57 -9.87 -4.16 1.30
N GLY A 58 -9.96 -4.89 0.19
CA GLY A 58 -11.09 -5.76 -0.13
C GLY A 58 -11.35 -6.80 0.96
N THR A 59 -10.30 -7.43 1.47
CA THR A 59 -10.39 -8.35 2.61
C THR A 59 -10.92 -7.65 3.86
N THR A 60 -10.43 -6.45 4.16
CA THR A 60 -10.89 -5.66 5.32
C THR A 60 -12.38 -5.30 5.18
N MET A 61 -12.84 -4.97 3.98
CA MET A 61 -14.26 -4.72 3.71
C MET A 61 -15.12 -5.97 3.95
N LEU A 62 -14.69 -7.14 3.45
CA LEU A 62 -15.40 -8.39 3.66
C LEU A 62 -15.49 -8.77 5.15
N LEU A 63 -14.44 -8.53 5.91
CA LEU A 63 -14.43 -8.74 7.36
C LEU A 63 -15.42 -7.80 8.06
N ARG A 64 -15.49 -6.53 7.68
CA ARG A 64 -16.46 -5.57 8.23
C ARG A 64 -17.91 -5.91 7.89
N MET A 65 -18.14 -6.48 6.73
CA MET A 65 -19.47 -6.97 6.30
C MET A 65 -19.87 -8.29 6.97
N ASN A 66 -19.10 -8.77 7.96
CA ASN A 66 -19.28 -10.06 8.64
C ASN A 66 -19.29 -11.27 7.69
N LYS A 67 -18.66 -11.12 6.51
CA LYS A 67 -18.52 -12.19 5.50
C LYS A 67 -17.15 -12.86 5.61
N THR A 68 -16.77 -13.28 6.81
CA THR A 68 -15.46 -13.88 7.10
C THR A 68 -15.16 -15.12 6.27
N LYS A 69 -16.22 -15.90 5.90
CA LYS A 69 -16.08 -17.08 5.04
C LYS A 69 -15.54 -16.75 3.64
N TYR A 70 -15.81 -15.55 3.12
CA TYR A 70 -15.36 -15.09 1.80
C TYR A 70 -14.08 -14.26 1.85
N ALA A 71 -13.69 -13.78 3.03
CA ALA A 71 -12.49 -12.97 3.21
C ALA A 71 -11.21 -13.72 2.79
N TRP A 72 -11.20 -15.05 2.89
CA TRP A 72 -10.10 -15.90 2.43
C TRP A 72 -9.79 -15.77 0.94
N ILE A 73 -10.81 -15.56 0.10
CA ILE A 73 -10.67 -15.46 -1.37
C ILE A 73 -9.78 -14.27 -1.78
N THR A 74 -9.85 -13.17 -1.02
CA THR A 74 -9.04 -11.97 -1.26
C THR A 74 -7.79 -11.92 -0.39
N ALA A 75 -7.83 -12.51 0.81
CA ALA A 75 -6.69 -12.53 1.73
C ALA A 75 -5.53 -13.38 1.20
N ALA A 76 -5.81 -14.59 0.71
CA ALA A 76 -4.78 -15.50 0.23
C ALA A 76 -3.96 -14.92 -0.93
N PRO A 77 -4.56 -14.45 -2.05
CA PRO A 77 -3.79 -13.82 -3.11
C PRO A 77 -3.14 -12.50 -2.67
N GLY A 78 -3.76 -11.73 -1.76
CA GLY A 78 -3.18 -10.50 -1.22
C GLY A 78 -1.89 -10.75 -0.43
N ILE A 79 -1.88 -11.74 0.45
CA ILE A 79 -0.69 -12.15 1.22
C ILE A 79 0.39 -12.68 0.28
N PHE A 80 0.03 -13.54 -0.67
CA PHE A 80 0.93 -14.11 -1.65
C PHE A 80 1.62 -13.02 -2.49
N MET A 81 0.84 -12.09 -3.07
CA MET A 81 1.37 -10.96 -3.84
C MET A 81 2.28 -10.08 -3.00
N THR A 82 1.90 -9.80 -1.76
CA THR A 82 2.72 -9.04 -0.82
C THR A 82 4.08 -9.69 -0.60
N PHE A 83 4.09 -11.00 -0.32
CA PHE A 83 5.33 -11.75 -0.08
C PHE A 83 6.25 -11.73 -1.30
N ILE A 84 5.71 -12.03 -2.49
CA ILE A 84 6.49 -12.04 -3.74
C ILE A 84 7.04 -10.64 -4.04
N THR A 85 6.25 -9.60 -3.84
CA THR A 85 6.68 -8.22 -4.12
C THR A 85 7.82 -7.79 -3.19
N PHE A 86 7.75 -8.13 -1.90
CA PHE A 86 8.85 -7.86 -0.97
C PHE A 86 10.11 -8.62 -1.36
N TRP A 87 9.98 -9.90 -1.69
CA TRP A 87 11.10 -10.72 -2.14
C TRP A 87 11.75 -10.14 -3.40
N ALA A 88 10.94 -9.83 -4.40
CA ALA A 88 11.41 -9.24 -5.66
C ALA A 88 12.07 -7.86 -5.44
N GLY A 89 11.51 -7.03 -4.55
CA GLY A 89 12.07 -5.72 -4.21
C GLY A 89 13.44 -5.83 -3.55
N ILE A 90 13.62 -6.72 -2.59
CA ILE A 90 14.92 -6.96 -1.94
C ILE A 90 15.92 -7.47 -2.97
N TRP A 91 15.52 -8.44 -3.78
CA TRP A 91 16.38 -9.00 -4.82
C TRP A 91 16.82 -7.93 -5.82
N LEU A 92 15.92 -7.07 -6.27
CA LEU A 92 16.20 -6.00 -7.21
C LEU A 92 17.21 -4.99 -6.64
N ILE A 93 17.04 -4.60 -5.37
CA ILE A 93 17.94 -3.68 -4.70
C ILE A 93 19.35 -4.28 -4.60
N MET A 94 19.46 -5.52 -4.11
CA MET A 94 20.75 -6.15 -3.84
C MET A 94 21.52 -6.56 -5.11
N TYR A 95 20.82 -7.08 -6.10
CA TYR A 95 21.47 -7.70 -7.27
C TYR A 95 21.46 -6.81 -8.52
N GLN A 96 20.63 -5.79 -8.58
CA GLN A 96 20.55 -4.92 -9.75
C GLN A 96 20.95 -3.48 -9.43
N TYR A 97 20.38 -2.84 -8.43
CA TYR A 97 20.59 -1.42 -8.20
C TYR A 97 21.90 -1.10 -7.49
N ILE A 98 22.30 -1.87 -6.47
CA ILE A 98 23.57 -1.67 -5.76
C ILE A 98 24.78 -1.94 -6.67
N PRO A 99 24.87 -3.08 -7.38
CA PRO A 99 26.01 -3.35 -8.24
C PRO A 99 26.15 -2.39 -9.42
N THR A 100 25.02 -1.86 -9.93
CA THR A 100 25.01 -0.90 -11.04
C THR A 100 25.12 0.55 -10.59
N GLN A 101 25.36 0.80 -9.28
CA GLN A 101 25.49 2.14 -8.68
C GLN A 101 24.28 3.05 -8.91
N LYS A 102 23.07 2.50 -9.13
CA LYS A 102 21.84 3.23 -9.33
C LYS A 102 21.16 3.56 -7.98
N TYR A 103 21.88 4.30 -7.13
CA TYR A 103 21.46 4.60 -5.75
C TYR A 103 20.11 5.31 -5.66
N LEU A 104 19.76 6.14 -6.65
CA LEU A 104 18.48 6.84 -6.68
C LEU A 104 17.32 5.84 -6.81
N LEU A 105 17.44 4.85 -7.71
CA LEU A 105 16.41 3.82 -7.88
C LEU A 105 16.35 2.88 -6.66
N ALA A 106 17.50 2.56 -6.07
CA ALA A 106 17.56 1.80 -4.83
C ALA A 106 16.83 2.53 -3.68
N SER A 107 17.07 3.82 -3.50
CA SER A 107 16.42 4.61 -2.44
C SER A 107 14.91 4.74 -2.64
N LEU A 108 14.46 4.93 -3.88
CA LEU A 108 13.03 4.93 -4.21
C LEU A 108 12.38 3.57 -3.92
N SER A 109 13.04 2.48 -4.28
CA SER A 109 12.53 1.12 -4.00
C SER A 109 12.41 0.87 -2.50
N VAL A 110 13.41 1.26 -1.71
CA VAL A 110 13.37 1.16 -0.25
C VAL A 110 12.23 2.00 0.33
N LEU A 111 12.05 3.24 -0.14
CA LEU A 111 10.97 4.11 0.30
C LEU A 111 9.60 3.46 0.08
N VAL A 112 9.35 2.94 -1.13
CA VAL A 112 8.10 2.28 -1.49
C VAL A 112 7.87 1.04 -0.62
N MET A 113 8.91 0.22 -0.39
CA MET A 113 8.82 -0.96 0.48
C MET A 113 8.52 -0.60 1.94
N VAL A 114 9.13 0.45 2.46
CA VAL A 114 8.87 0.94 3.83
C VAL A 114 7.42 1.41 3.95
N MET A 115 6.93 2.20 3.00
CA MET A 115 5.53 2.64 2.99
C MET A 115 4.56 1.45 2.96
N MET A 116 4.84 0.44 2.15
CA MET A 116 4.05 -0.79 2.12
C MET A 116 4.10 -1.54 3.45
N GLY A 117 5.25 -1.60 4.10
CA GLY A 117 5.39 -2.17 5.45
C GLY A 117 4.44 -1.54 6.46
N PHE A 118 4.32 -0.20 6.45
CA PHE A 118 3.36 0.51 7.30
C PHE A 118 1.91 0.14 6.99
N VAL A 119 1.55 0.02 5.71
CA VAL A 119 0.20 -0.39 5.30
C VAL A 119 -0.12 -1.81 5.79
N ILE A 120 0.82 -2.74 5.64
CA ILE A 120 0.65 -4.13 6.09
C ILE A 120 0.46 -4.19 7.60
N ILE A 121 1.32 -3.54 8.37
CA ILE A 121 1.23 -3.52 9.84
C ILE A 121 -0.11 -2.93 10.28
N GLY A 122 -0.55 -1.82 9.67
CA GLY A 122 -1.84 -1.21 9.94
C GLY A 122 -3.02 -2.14 9.63
N THR A 123 -2.93 -2.86 8.51
CA THR A 123 -3.97 -3.81 8.06
C THR A 123 -4.03 -5.03 8.99
N LEU A 124 -2.90 -5.63 9.33
CA LEU A 124 -2.84 -6.78 10.24
C LEU A 124 -3.39 -6.44 11.63
N ARG A 125 -3.06 -5.26 12.16
CA ARG A 125 -3.64 -4.77 13.41
C ARG A 125 -5.17 -4.64 13.33
N ARG A 126 -5.68 -4.09 12.24
CA ARG A 126 -7.14 -4.01 12.02
C ARG A 126 -7.79 -5.38 11.91
N TRP A 127 -7.18 -6.31 11.19
CA TRP A 127 -7.72 -7.67 11.08
C TRP A 127 -7.75 -8.40 12.41
N SER A 128 -6.73 -8.23 13.25
CA SER A 128 -6.71 -8.85 14.58
C SER A 128 -7.83 -8.34 15.48
N VAL A 129 -8.22 -7.08 15.35
CA VAL A 129 -9.37 -6.51 16.08
C VAL A 129 -10.68 -7.03 15.50
N LEU A 130 -10.89 -6.93 14.20
CA LEU A 130 -12.12 -7.37 13.53
C LEU A 130 -12.40 -8.87 13.74
N LEU A 131 -11.37 -9.71 13.71
CA LEU A 131 -11.52 -11.14 13.96
C LEU A 131 -11.86 -11.45 15.41
N LYS A 132 -11.40 -10.65 16.37
CA LYS A 132 -11.79 -10.78 17.79
C LYS A 132 -13.25 -10.38 17.98
N GLU A 133 -13.68 -9.28 17.42
CA GLU A 133 -15.09 -8.83 17.46
C GLU A 133 -16.03 -9.87 16.83
N THR A 134 -15.66 -10.45 15.71
CA THR A 134 -16.44 -11.51 15.06
C THR A 134 -16.52 -12.77 15.91
N LYS A 135 -15.51 -13.11 16.72
CA LYS A 135 -15.54 -14.24 17.66
C LYS A 135 -16.49 -13.99 18.83
N ILE A 136 -16.55 -12.75 19.33
CA ILE A 136 -17.45 -12.36 20.44
C ILE A 136 -18.91 -12.47 19.99
N VAL A 137 -19.23 -12.07 18.75
CA VAL A 137 -20.59 -12.19 18.17
C VAL A 137 -21.00 -13.65 17.88
N ARG A 138 -20.06 -14.60 17.90
CA ARG A 138 -20.29 -16.02 17.64
C ARG A 138 -20.44 -16.89 18.89
N ASP A 139 -20.64 -16.30 20.07
CA ASP A 139 -20.85 -17.06 21.30
C ASP A 139 -22.22 -17.78 21.25
N PRO A 140 -22.29 -19.07 21.67
CA PRO A 140 -23.49 -19.91 21.47
C PRO A 140 -24.75 -19.50 22.25
N TYR A 141 -24.69 -18.45 23.05
CA TYR A 141 -25.85 -17.83 23.73
C TYR A 141 -26.41 -16.61 22.98
N GLY A 142 -26.26 -16.57 21.72
CA GLY A 142 -26.27 -15.58 20.66
C GLY A 142 -27.56 -14.82 20.38
N ASP A 143 -28.39 -14.40 21.29
CA ASP A 143 -29.56 -13.53 20.99
C ASP A 143 -29.46 -12.08 21.50
N GLU A 144 -28.51 -11.74 22.36
CA GLU A 144 -28.46 -10.39 22.95
C GLU A 144 -27.39 -9.43 22.42
N VAL A 145 -26.47 -9.86 21.53
CA VAL A 145 -25.34 -9.01 21.11
C VAL A 145 -25.56 -8.29 19.77
N LYS A 146 -26.72 -8.41 19.16
CA LYS A 146 -27.01 -7.75 17.87
C LYS A 146 -27.25 -6.22 17.95
N GLU A 147 -27.45 -5.65 19.13
CA GLU A 147 -27.80 -4.24 19.29
C GLU A 147 -26.65 -3.27 19.56
N ILE A 148 -25.43 -3.74 19.84
CA ILE A 148 -24.32 -2.84 20.27
C ILE A 148 -23.41 -2.36 19.13
N VAL A 149 -23.59 -2.80 17.89
CA VAL A 149 -22.69 -2.47 16.77
C VAL A 149 -23.31 -1.49 15.76
N GLN A 150 -24.34 -0.74 16.13
CA GLN A 150 -24.95 0.29 15.26
C GLN A 150 -24.82 1.73 15.81
N GLU A 151 -23.79 2.06 16.59
CA GLU A 151 -23.41 3.45 16.86
C GLU A 151 -22.02 3.79 16.32
#